data_4a5a315a7dc555f62cf2da59c875fdb9
#
_entry.id   4a5a315a7dc555f62cf2da59c875fdb9
#
_cell.length_a   1.000
_cell.length_b   1.000
_cell.length_c   1.000
_cell.angle_alpha   90.00
_cell.angle_beta   90.00
_cell.angle_gamma   90.00
#
_symmetry.space_group_name_H-M   'P 1'
#
loop_
_entity.id
_entity.type
_entity.pdbx_description
1 polymer ?
#
loop_
_entity_poly.entity_id
_entity_poly.type
_entity_poly.pdbx_seq_one_letter_code
_entity_poly.pdbx_strand_id
1 'polypeptide(L)' 'MEVWKITQVKSSNSATKRQVATLASLGIRRINHSVEKEVNPVIRGMVEKVRHLVTVEEVK' A
#
# COMPACT_ATOMS: atom_id res chain seq x y z
N MET A 1 11.55 -14.14 6.43
CA MET A 1 11.29 -12.93 5.62
C MET A 1 10.00 -12.28 6.07
N GLU A 2 9.98 -10.97 6.11
CA GLU A 2 8.78 -10.25 6.52
C GLU A 2 7.80 -10.14 5.37
N VAL A 3 6.53 -10.34 5.66
CA VAL A 3 5.45 -10.15 4.70
C VAL A 3 4.44 -9.19 5.33
N TRP A 4 4.09 -8.15 4.59
CA TRP A 4 3.11 -7.18 5.04
C TRP A 4 1.83 -7.33 4.24
N LYS A 5 0.70 -7.30 4.95
CA LYS A 5 -0.61 -7.19 4.34
C LYS A 5 -0.98 -5.72 4.31
N ILE A 6 -1.10 -5.18 3.12
CA ILE A 6 -1.37 -3.76 2.91
C ILE A 6 -2.80 -3.63 2.40
N THR A 7 -3.62 -2.89 3.14
CA THR A 7 -5.03 -2.71 2.81
C THR A 7 -5.33 -1.22 2.63
N GLN A 8 -5.94 -0.86 1.52
CA GLN A 8 -6.36 0.52 1.31
C GLN A 8 -7.61 0.78 2.16
N VAL A 9 -7.52 1.76 3.05
CA VAL A 9 -8.63 2.10 3.96
C VAL A 9 -9.26 3.44 3.66
N LYS A 10 -8.64 4.26 2.82
CA LYS A 10 -9.17 5.54 2.41
C LYS A 10 -9.26 5.64 0.90
N SER A 11 -10.26 6.39 0.42
CA SER A 11 -10.45 6.59 -1.01
C SER A 11 -9.25 7.29 -1.63
N SER A 12 -8.87 6.86 -2.83
CA SER A 12 -7.80 7.49 -3.59
C SER A 12 -8.22 8.82 -4.22
N ASN A 13 -9.50 9.22 -4.07
CA ASN A 13 -9.99 10.48 -4.64
C ASN A 13 -9.26 11.71 -4.09
N SER A 14 -8.74 11.62 -2.87
CA SER A 14 -7.96 12.69 -2.27
C SER A 14 -6.45 12.50 -2.42
N ALA A 15 -6.03 11.46 -3.12
CA ALA A 15 -4.61 11.16 -3.31
C ALA A 15 -4.06 11.86 -4.54
N THR A 16 -2.76 12.16 -4.52
CA THR A 16 -2.08 12.69 -5.70
C THR A 16 -1.94 11.60 -6.76
N LYS A 17 -1.66 12.01 -7.99
CA LYS A 17 -1.42 11.05 -9.08
C LYS A 17 -0.27 10.11 -8.74
N ARG A 18 0.78 10.61 -8.07
CA ARG A 18 1.91 9.78 -7.65
C ARG A 18 1.48 8.73 -6.64
N GLN A 19 0.63 9.11 -5.69
CA GLN A 19 0.13 8.18 -4.68
C GLN A 19 -0.74 7.10 -5.33
N VAL A 20 -1.60 7.48 -6.25
CA VAL A 20 -2.41 6.52 -6.98
C VAL A 20 -1.54 5.55 -7.77
N ALA A 21 -0.51 6.08 -8.44
CA ALA A 21 0.44 5.24 -9.17
C ALA A 21 1.18 4.27 -8.24
N THR A 22 1.53 4.74 -7.04
CA THR A 22 2.20 3.90 -6.05
C THR A 22 1.28 2.77 -5.59
N LEU A 23 0.00 3.08 -5.33
CA LEU A 23 -0.97 2.05 -4.97
C LEU A 23 -1.13 1.02 -6.09
N ALA A 24 -1.18 1.48 -7.34
CA ALA A 24 -1.28 0.59 -8.48
C ALA A 24 -0.05 -0.31 -8.59
N SER A 25 1.14 0.23 -8.31
CA SER A 25 2.37 -0.54 -8.30
C SER A 25 2.38 -1.61 -7.22
N LEU A 26 1.72 -1.34 -6.10
CA LEU A 26 1.55 -2.31 -5.02
C LEU A 26 0.49 -3.36 -5.36
N GLY A 27 -0.30 -3.13 -6.40
CA GLY A 27 -1.39 -4.04 -6.78
C GLY A 27 -2.71 -3.69 -6.13
N ILE A 28 -2.81 -2.54 -5.49
CA ILE A 28 -4.03 -2.10 -4.82
C ILE A 28 -4.77 -1.16 -5.76
N ARG A 29 -6.03 -1.49 -6.06
CA ARG A 29 -6.80 -0.74 -7.05
C ARG A 29 -8.04 -0.07 -6.50
N ARG A 30 -8.48 -0.43 -5.30
CA ARG A 30 -9.72 0.12 -4.74
C ARG A 30 -9.68 0.04 -3.22
N ILE A 31 -10.61 0.76 -2.59
CA ILE A 31 -10.72 0.78 -1.14
C ILE A 31 -11.05 -0.63 -0.62
N ASN A 32 -10.51 -0.96 0.52
CA ASN A 32 -10.64 -2.27 1.17
C ASN A 32 -9.97 -3.43 0.41
N HIS A 33 -9.23 -3.12 -0.66
CA HIS A 33 -8.46 -4.12 -1.37
C HIS A 33 -7.15 -4.36 -0.60
N SER A 34 -6.84 -5.62 -0.35
CA SER A 34 -5.65 -6.01 0.39
C SER A 34 -4.69 -6.77 -0.50
N VAL A 35 -3.40 -6.57 -0.27
CA VAL A 35 -2.35 -7.36 -0.93
C VAL A 35 -1.31 -7.73 0.10
N GLU A 36 -0.64 -8.87 -0.12
CA GLU A 36 0.50 -9.29 0.69
C GLU A 36 1.75 -9.13 -0.13
N LYS A 37 2.74 -8.47 0.44
CA LYS A 37 4.00 -8.22 -0.23
C LYS A 37 5.16 -8.54 0.70
N GLU A 38 6.20 -9.15 0.13
CA GLU A 38 7.44 -9.36 0.85
C GLU A 38 8.12 -8.00 1.05
N VAL A 39 8.51 -7.74 2.30
CA VAL A 39 9.08 -6.45 2.66
C VAL A 39 10.51 -6.33 2.14
N ASN A 40 10.78 -5.26 1.43
CA ASN A 40 12.12 -4.89 0.98
C ASN A 40 12.19 -3.36 0.95
N PRO A 41 13.38 -2.76 0.74
CA PRO A 41 13.50 -1.30 0.76
C PRO A 41 12.57 -0.59 -0.22
N VAL A 42 12.32 -1.19 -1.39
CA VAL A 42 11.44 -0.60 -2.39
C VAL A 42 9.99 -0.59 -1.89
N ILE A 43 9.52 -1.72 -1.39
CA ILE A 43 8.14 -1.83 -0.88
C ILE A 43 7.94 -0.92 0.33
N ARG A 44 8.91 -0.87 1.24
CA ARG A 44 8.83 0.03 2.40
C ARG A 44 8.71 1.49 1.96
N GLY A 45 9.51 1.91 0.99
CA GLY A 45 9.44 3.27 0.46
C GLY A 45 8.11 3.58 -0.18
N MET A 46 7.53 2.63 -0.91
CA MET A 46 6.23 2.80 -1.53
C MET A 46 5.12 2.92 -0.49
N VAL A 47 5.15 2.08 0.54
CA VAL A 47 4.17 2.11 1.63
C VAL A 47 4.26 3.44 2.39
N GLU A 48 5.47 3.93 2.64
CA GLU A 48 5.66 5.21 3.32
C GLU A 48 4.98 6.36 2.59
N LYS A 49 5.00 6.33 1.26
CA LYS A 49 4.39 7.40 0.46
C LYS A 49 2.87 7.41 0.56
N VAL A 50 2.25 6.28 0.85
CA VAL A 50 0.80 6.15 0.87
C VAL A 50 0.27 5.68 2.22
N ARG A 51 1.09 5.70 3.26
CA ARG A 51 0.70 5.15 4.57
C ARG A 51 -0.55 5.79 5.18
N HIS A 52 -0.86 7.02 4.78
CA HIS A 52 -2.08 7.68 5.24
C HIS A 52 -3.34 7.17 4.53
N LEU A 53 -3.16 6.38 3.48
CA LEU A 53 -4.27 5.79 2.72
C LEU A 53 -4.42 4.30 2.99
N VAL A 54 -3.44 3.67 3.60
CA VAL A 54 -3.42 2.23 3.79
C VAL A 54 -3.13 1.87 5.24
N THR A 55 -3.52 0.65 5.60
CA THR A 55 -3.15 0.04 6.87
C THR A 55 -2.19 -1.11 6.56
N VAL A 56 -1.13 -1.21 7.32
CA VAL A 56 -0.15 -2.28 7.15
C VAL A 56 -0.24 -3.23 8.34
N GLU A 57 -0.34 -4.51 8.04
CA GLU A 57 -0.38 -5.55 9.05
C GLU A 57 0.75 -6.52 8.78
N GLU A 58 1.55 -6.80 9.79
CA GLU A 58 2.64 -7.75 9.67
C GLU A 58 2.08 -9.16 9.71
N VAL A 59 2.31 -9.94 8.64
CA VAL A 59 1.80 -11.30 8.52
C VAL A 59 2.87 -12.32 8.91
N LYS A 60 4.12 -12.02 8.58
CA LYS A 60 5.26 -12.87 8.93
C LYS A 60 6.48 -12.04 9.29
#